data_f8499b5926d900927570221a2801d0d5
#
_entry.id   f8499b5926d900927570221a2801d0d5
#
_cell.length_a   1.000
_cell.length_b   1.000
_cell.length_c   1.000
_cell.angle_alpha   90.00
_cell.angle_beta   90.00
_cell.angle_gamma   90.00
#
_symmetry.space_group_name_H-M   'P 1'
#
loop_
_entity.id
_entity.type
_entity.pdbx_description
1 polymer ?
#
loop_
_entity_poly.entity_id
_entity_poly.type
_entity_poly.pdbx_seq_one_letter_code
_entity_poly.pdbx_strand_id
1 'polypeptide(L)'
;MLAFLGGTGPEGRGLALRLALAGERVVIGSRDAERAGKVAEDLLQQVPGGRIEGAANADAAARADVVFLTFPYEGQRALLEQLQEPLIGKVVVNVIA
;
A
#
# COMPACT_ATOMS: atom_id res chain seq x y z
N MET A 1 -5.61 9.60 -1.41
CA MET A 1 -5.28 8.32 -0.74
C MET A 1 -4.03 7.71 -1.34
N LEU A 2 -3.16 7.22 -0.50
CA LEU A 2 -1.90 6.62 -0.90
C LEU A 2 -1.96 5.12 -0.68
N ALA A 3 -1.64 4.33 -1.70
CA ALA A 3 -1.62 2.87 -1.59
C ALA A 3 -0.17 2.37 -1.52
N PHE A 4 0.04 1.36 -0.69
CA PHE A 4 1.34 0.69 -0.54
C PHE A 4 1.15 -0.76 -0.93
N LEU A 5 1.43 -1.08 -2.18
CA LEU A 5 1.28 -2.45 -2.70
C LEU A 5 2.42 -3.31 -2.20
N GLY A 6 2.08 -4.49 -1.71
CA GLY A 6 3.04 -5.32 -1.00
C GLY A 6 3.43 -4.71 0.35
N GLY A 7 2.56 -3.86 0.91
CA GLY A 7 2.85 -3.03 2.09
C GLY A 7 2.92 -3.77 3.42
N THR A 8 2.83 -5.10 3.43
CA THR A 8 2.96 -5.87 4.67
C THR A 8 4.42 -6.11 5.06
N GLY A 9 5.38 -5.82 4.18
CA GLY A 9 6.80 -5.91 4.49
C GLY A 9 7.31 -4.70 5.27
N PRO A 10 8.55 -4.78 5.81
CA PRO A 10 9.10 -3.71 6.67
C PRO A 10 9.16 -2.34 6.00
N GLU A 11 9.57 -2.28 4.73
CA GLU A 11 9.68 -1.00 4.02
C GLU A 11 8.32 -0.34 3.81
N GLY A 12 7.35 -1.13 3.35
CA GLY A 12 6.00 -0.63 3.14
C GLY A 12 5.35 -0.16 4.42
N ARG A 13 5.50 -0.93 5.51
CA ARG A 13 4.96 -0.57 6.82
C ARG A 13 5.58 0.72 7.35
N GLY A 14 6.90 0.84 7.25
CA GLY A 14 7.60 2.03 7.74
C GLY A 14 7.20 3.29 7.00
N LEU A 15 7.12 3.22 5.69
CA LEU A 15 6.73 4.36 4.87
C LEU A 15 5.26 4.72 5.09
N ALA A 16 4.38 3.73 5.14
CA ALA A 16 2.97 3.94 5.41
C ALA A 16 2.75 4.61 6.77
N LEU A 17 3.48 4.17 7.79
CA LEU A 17 3.41 4.77 9.12
C LEU A 17 3.78 6.25 9.09
N ARG A 18 4.88 6.59 8.42
CA ARG A 18 5.34 7.98 8.34
C ARG A 18 4.32 8.87 7.64
N LEU A 19 3.75 8.40 6.55
CA LEU A 19 2.79 9.19 5.80
C LEU A 19 1.46 9.32 6.54
N ALA A 20 1.04 8.26 7.23
CA ALA A 20 -0.16 8.32 8.08
C ALA A 20 0.04 9.31 9.24
N LEU A 21 1.23 9.33 9.84
CA LEU A 21 1.55 10.31 10.89
C LEU A 21 1.54 11.75 10.35
N ALA A 22 1.83 11.91 9.06
CA ALA A 22 1.75 13.21 8.40
C ALA A 22 0.30 13.61 8.04
N GLY A 23 -0.68 12.79 8.35
CA GLY A 23 -2.08 13.07 8.12
C GLY A 23 -2.66 12.51 6.82
N GLU A 24 -1.90 11.70 6.09
CA GLU A 24 -2.36 11.14 4.83
C GLU A 24 -3.26 9.92 5.05
N ARG A 25 -4.21 9.72 4.14
CA ARG A 25 -5.02 8.51 4.09
C ARG A 25 -4.22 7.43 3.38
N VAL A 26 -4.10 6.28 4.01
CA VAL A 26 -3.23 5.19 3.55
C VAL A 26 -4.02 3.89 3.41
N VAL A 27 -3.78 3.15 2.33
CA VAL A 27 -4.27 1.79 2.19
C VAL A 27 -3.09 0.85 1.98
N ILE A 28 -3.04 -0.20 2.81
CA ILE A 28 -2.04 -1.26 2.71
C ILE A 28 -2.57 -2.31 1.75
N GLY A 29 -1.84 -2.58 0.69
CA GLY A 29 -2.20 -3.62 -0.27
C GLY A 29 -1.39 -4.89 -0.04
N SER A 30 -2.03 -6.04 -0.22
CA SER A 30 -1.40 -7.34 -0.12
C SER A 30 -2.11 -8.31 -1.06
N ARG A 31 -1.49 -9.45 -1.32
CA ARG A 31 -2.18 -10.56 -2.00
C ARG A 31 -3.29 -11.13 -1.11
N ASP A 32 -3.13 -10.99 0.20
CA ASP A 32 -4.09 -11.44 1.20
C ASP A 32 -4.69 -10.23 1.91
N ALA A 33 -5.97 -9.96 1.66
CA ALA A 33 -6.66 -8.81 2.23
C ALA A 33 -6.74 -8.88 3.77
N GLU A 34 -6.87 -10.08 4.35
CA GLU A 34 -6.87 -10.25 5.80
C GLU A 34 -5.54 -9.82 6.42
N ARG A 35 -4.45 -10.22 5.79
CA ARG A 35 -3.12 -9.84 6.25
C ARG A 35 -2.92 -8.33 6.17
N ALA A 36 -3.40 -7.73 5.08
CA ALA A 36 -3.35 -6.28 4.93
C ALA A 36 -4.15 -5.58 6.03
N GLY A 37 -5.32 -6.12 6.36
CA GLY A 37 -6.15 -5.58 7.43
C GLY A 37 -5.48 -5.63 8.79
N LYS A 38 -4.78 -6.73 9.10
CA LYS A 38 -4.05 -6.86 10.37
C LYS A 38 -2.90 -5.87 10.46
N VAL A 39 -2.17 -5.68 9.37
CA VAL A 39 -1.09 -4.70 9.33
C VAL A 39 -1.65 -3.29 9.54
N ALA A 40 -2.77 -2.98 8.89
CA ALA A 40 -3.42 -1.69 9.07
C ALA A 40 -3.83 -1.45 10.52
N GLU A 41 -4.40 -2.46 11.18
CA GLU A 41 -4.77 -2.37 12.60
C GLU A 41 -3.56 -2.11 13.49
N ASP A 42 -2.45 -2.82 13.23
CA ASP A 42 -1.22 -2.64 14.00
C ASP A 42 -0.68 -1.21 13.84
N LEU A 43 -0.70 -0.70 12.63
CA LEU A 43 -0.23 0.67 12.38
C LEU A 43 -1.14 1.72 13.01
N LEU A 44 -2.44 1.47 13.02
CA LEU A 44 -3.40 2.39 13.65
C LEU A 44 -3.16 2.56 15.15
N GLN A 45 -2.61 1.55 15.81
CA GLN A 45 -2.26 1.66 17.23
C GLN A 45 -1.17 2.72 17.45
N GLN A 46 -0.34 2.96 16.45
CA GLN A 46 0.74 3.94 16.52
C GLN A 46 0.33 5.32 16.01
N VAL A 47 -0.83 5.43 15.36
CA VAL A 47 -1.31 6.67 14.76
C VAL A 47 -2.74 6.92 15.24
N PRO A 48 -2.92 7.43 16.47
CA PRO A 48 -4.27 7.73 16.99
C PRO A 48 -5.01 8.68 16.05
N GLY A 49 -6.21 8.28 15.62
CA GLY A 49 -6.99 9.06 14.68
C GLY A 49 -6.53 8.93 13.23
N GLY A 50 -5.58 8.07 12.96
CA GLY A 50 -5.09 7.83 11.60
C GLY A 50 -6.12 7.18 10.69
N ARG A 51 -5.89 7.28 9.39
CA ARG A 51 -6.76 6.69 8.37
C ARG A 51 -5.96 5.66 7.59
N ILE A 52 -5.95 4.44 8.11
CA ILE A 52 -5.20 3.33 7.52
C ILE A 52 -6.15 2.17 7.33
N GLU A 53 -6.22 1.67 6.10
CA GLU A 53 -7.05 0.53 5.75
C GLU A 53 -6.20 -0.54 5.10
N GLY A 54 -6.69 -1.77 5.08
CA GLY A 54 -6.07 -2.87 4.37
C GLY A 54 -6.98 -3.37 3.27
N ALA A 55 -6.40 -3.81 2.15
CA ALA A 55 -7.15 -4.34 1.01
C ALA A 55 -6.26 -5.26 0.17
N ALA A 56 -6.88 -6.02 -0.73
CA ALA A 56 -6.11 -6.71 -1.76
C ALA A 56 -5.41 -5.69 -2.65
N ASN A 57 -4.29 -6.06 -3.25
CA ASN A 57 -3.49 -5.12 -4.06
C ASN A 57 -4.31 -4.41 -5.14
N ALA A 58 -5.15 -5.12 -5.86
CA ALA A 58 -5.96 -4.52 -6.93
C ALA A 58 -6.92 -3.45 -6.39
N ASP A 59 -7.59 -3.74 -5.27
CA ASP A 59 -8.51 -2.80 -4.64
C ASP A 59 -7.75 -1.58 -4.11
N ALA A 60 -6.60 -1.82 -3.48
CA ALA A 60 -5.78 -0.73 -2.96
C ALA A 60 -5.35 0.20 -4.10
N ALA A 61 -4.87 -0.36 -5.20
CA ALA A 61 -4.45 0.42 -6.36
C ALA A 61 -5.60 1.23 -6.96
N ALA A 62 -6.78 0.62 -7.07
CA ALA A 62 -7.94 1.28 -7.65
C ALA A 62 -8.40 2.48 -6.82
N ARG A 63 -8.26 2.42 -5.49
CA ARG A 63 -8.74 3.45 -4.56
C ARG A 63 -7.79 4.62 -4.40
N ALA A 64 -6.53 4.46 -4.79
CA ALA A 64 -5.49 5.45 -4.52
C ALA A 64 -5.25 6.41 -5.67
N ASP A 65 -4.71 7.57 -5.36
CA ASP A 65 -4.23 8.54 -6.35
C ASP A 65 -2.75 8.28 -6.65
N VAL A 66 -1.99 7.91 -5.63
CA VAL A 66 -0.58 7.59 -5.73
C VAL A 66 -0.35 6.18 -5.21
N VAL A 67 0.36 5.38 -5.98
CA VAL A 67 0.62 3.98 -5.66
C VAL A 67 2.12 3.78 -5.46
N PHE A 68 2.49 3.30 -4.28
CA PHE A 68 3.88 2.97 -3.95
C PHE A 68 4.09 1.47 -4.09
N LEU A 69 5.11 1.09 -4.85
CA LEU A 69 5.51 -0.31 -5.00
C LEU A 69 6.60 -0.59 -3.96
N THR A 70 6.28 -1.43 -2.98
CA THR A 70 7.15 -1.67 -1.81
C THR A 70 7.56 -3.13 -1.65
N PHE A 71 7.46 -3.92 -2.70
CA PHE A 71 7.82 -5.33 -2.70
C PHE A 71 9.02 -5.58 -3.62
N PRO A 72 9.72 -6.73 -3.48
CA PRO A 72 10.92 -7.01 -4.24
C PRO A 72 10.73 -6.93 -5.75
N TYR A 73 11.75 -6.46 -6.45
CA TYR A 73 11.73 -6.25 -7.90
C TYR A 73 11.23 -7.48 -8.67
N GLU A 74 11.65 -8.67 -8.26
CA GLU A 74 11.25 -9.90 -8.94
C GLU A 74 9.74 -10.13 -8.96
N GLY A 75 9.03 -9.71 -7.92
CA GLY A 75 7.59 -9.83 -7.85
C GLY A 75 6.83 -8.72 -8.55
N GLN A 76 7.49 -7.60 -8.83
CA GLN A 76 6.83 -6.41 -9.37
C GLN A 76 6.26 -6.64 -10.77
N ARG A 77 7.01 -7.31 -11.63
CA ARG A 77 6.58 -7.49 -13.00
C ARG A 77 5.27 -8.24 -13.11
N ALA A 78 5.17 -9.37 -12.41
CA ALA A 78 3.94 -10.17 -12.43
C ALA A 78 2.77 -9.38 -11.85
N LEU A 79 3.00 -8.66 -10.77
CA LEU A 79 1.95 -7.87 -10.15
C LEU A 79 1.51 -6.71 -11.05
N LEU A 80 2.45 -6.01 -11.66
CA LEU A 80 2.14 -4.90 -12.57
C LEU A 80 1.33 -5.36 -13.78
N GLU A 81 1.61 -6.55 -14.29
CA GLU A 81 0.82 -7.13 -15.38
C GLU A 81 -0.63 -7.34 -14.97
N GLN A 82 -0.86 -7.76 -13.72
CA GLN A 82 -2.20 -7.98 -13.19
C GLN A 82 -2.92 -6.66 -12.88
N LEU A 83 -2.18 -5.59 -12.65
CA LEU A 83 -2.73 -4.32 -12.18
C LEU A 83 -2.78 -3.24 -13.26
N GLN A 84 -2.67 -3.60 -14.53
CA GLN A 84 -2.66 -2.61 -15.61
C GLN A 84 -3.87 -1.67 -15.56
N GLU A 85 -5.08 -2.20 -15.43
CA GLU A 85 -6.28 -1.37 -15.37
C GLU A 85 -6.37 -0.52 -14.09
N PRO A 86 -6.18 -1.11 -12.89
CA PRO A 86 -6.23 -0.32 -11.66
C PRO A 86 -5.20 0.81 -11.61
N LEU A 87 -4.10 0.69 -12.33
CA LEU A 87 -3.03 1.70 -12.32
C LEU A 87 -3.17 2.78 -13.39
N ILE A 88 -4.15 2.67 -14.29
CA ILE A 88 -4.36 3.69 -15.32
C ILE A 88 -4.67 5.04 -14.66
N GLY A 89 -3.92 6.06 -15.05
CA GLY A 89 -4.11 7.43 -14.54
C GLY A 89 -3.53 7.67 -13.14
N LYS A 90 -2.84 6.68 -12.58
CA LYS A 90 -2.23 6.81 -11.25
C LYS A 90 -0.76 7.21 -11.35
N VAL A 91 -0.29 7.91 -10.31
CA VAL A 91 1.14 8.12 -10.13
C VAL A 91 1.69 6.88 -9.43
N VAL A 92 2.70 6.26 -10.04
CA VAL A 92 3.30 5.04 -9.49
C VAL A 92 4.74 5.34 -9.07
N VAL A 93 5.04 5.09 -7.80
CA VAL A 93 6.37 5.34 -7.24
C VAL A 93 7.00 4.01 -6.84
N ASN A 94 8.16 3.72 -7.40
CA ASN A 94 8.93 2.54 -7.02
C ASN A 94 9.96 2.94 -5.96
N VAL A 95 9.80 2.39 -4.75
CA VAL A 95 10.67 2.73 -3.61
C VAL A 95 11.74 1.66 -3.34
N ILE A 96 11.87 0.70 -4.22
CA ILE A 96 12.85 -0.38 -4.07
C ILE A 96 14.09 -0.05 -4.87
N ALA A 97 15.20 -0.05 -4.18
CA ALA A 97 16.51 0.18 -4.77
C ALA A 97 17.03 -1.07 -5.50
#